data_b1685fa22ea724c5012c37f7775b1b57
#
_entry.id   b1685fa22ea724c5012c37f7775b1b57
#
_cell.length_a   1.000
_cell.length_b   1.000
_cell.length_c   1.000
_cell.angle_alpha   90.00
_cell.angle_beta   90.00
_cell.angle_gamma   90.00
#
_symmetry.space_group_name_H-M   'P 1'
#
loop_
_entity.id
_entity.type
_entity.pdbx_description
1 polymer ?
#
loop_
_entity_poly.entity_id
_entity_poly.type
_entity_poly.pdbx_seq_one_letter_code
_entity_poly.pdbx_strand_id
1 'polypeptide(L)'
;KFKAWCDDYFYLKHRGETRGVGGLFFDDLNEWGFEKSFEFIQAIGQAYCEAYIPIVKRHKGSMFDNEHKDFQKYRRGRYVEFNLVYDRGTLFGLQSGGRTESILMSLPPEVSYRYNYQPEAGTQEAKLYDYLRPHDWLGLNK
;
A
#
# COMPACT_ATOMS: atom_id res chain seq x y z
N LYS A 1 11.52 -9.55 7.82
CA LYS A 1 10.74 -9.15 9.00
C LYS A 1 9.75 -8.04 8.62
N PHE A 2 10.17 -6.81 8.33
CA PHE A 2 9.30 -5.63 8.15
C PHE A 2 8.41 -5.66 6.90
N LYS A 3 8.82 -6.34 5.84
CA LYS A 3 7.97 -6.56 4.66
C LYS A 3 6.82 -7.54 4.98
N ALA A 4 7.12 -8.62 5.67
CA ALA A 4 6.10 -9.57 6.11
C ALA A 4 5.10 -8.92 7.08
N TRP A 5 5.59 -8.08 8.00
CA TRP A 5 4.73 -7.30 8.90
C TRP A 5 3.84 -6.33 8.12
N CYS A 6 4.39 -5.65 7.10
CA CYS A 6 3.61 -4.79 6.22
C CYS A 6 2.47 -5.55 5.52
N ASP A 7 2.78 -6.70 4.95
CA ASP A 7 1.78 -7.50 4.23
C ASP A 7 0.68 -8.02 5.14
N ASP A 8 1.01 -8.42 6.37
CA ASP A 8 0.05 -8.87 7.38
C ASP A 8 -0.83 -7.71 7.88
N TYR A 9 -0.22 -6.58 8.25
CA TYR A 9 -0.97 -5.43 8.78
C TYR A 9 -1.94 -4.84 7.75
N PHE A 10 -1.53 -4.72 6.48
CA PHE A 10 -2.34 -4.10 5.43
C PHE A 10 -3.20 -5.10 4.63
N TYR A 11 -3.44 -6.27 5.19
CA TYR A 11 -4.26 -7.30 4.57
C TYR A 11 -5.74 -7.04 4.75
N LEU A 12 -6.50 -7.09 3.66
CA LEU A 12 -7.96 -6.97 3.63
C LEU A 12 -8.59 -8.36 3.71
N LYS A 13 -8.95 -8.80 4.90
CA LYS A 13 -9.48 -10.15 5.13
C LYS A 13 -10.70 -10.46 4.26
N HIS A 14 -11.61 -9.50 4.10
CA HIS A 14 -12.83 -9.65 3.29
C HIS A 14 -12.58 -9.65 1.77
N ARG A 15 -11.37 -9.30 1.34
CA ARG A 15 -10.96 -9.36 -0.07
C ARG A 15 -9.99 -10.51 -0.37
N GLY A 16 -9.35 -11.08 0.64
CA GLY A 16 -8.31 -12.09 0.46
C GLY A 16 -7.02 -11.54 -0.20
N GLU A 17 -6.76 -10.24 -0.07
CA GLU A 17 -5.61 -9.55 -0.68
C GLU A 17 -5.07 -8.43 0.21
N THR A 18 -3.84 -7.98 -0.02
CA THR A 18 -3.34 -6.74 0.56
C THR A 18 -3.96 -5.53 -0.15
N ARG A 19 -4.09 -4.40 0.55
CA ARG A 19 -4.67 -3.16 -0.04
C ARG A 19 -3.90 -2.65 -1.27
N GLY A 20 -2.63 -3.01 -1.38
CA GLY A 20 -1.74 -2.68 -2.49
C GLY A 20 -0.40 -3.36 -2.28
N VAL A 21 0.52 -3.22 -3.24
CA VAL A 21 1.90 -3.66 -3.08
C VAL A 21 2.56 -2.74 -2.04
N GLY A 22 2.81 -3.28 -0.85
CA GLY A 22 3.35 -2.50 0.27
C GLY A 22 4.88 -2.45 0.26
N GLY A 23 5.41 -1.62 1.17
CA GLY A 23 6.84 -1.48 1.44
C GLY A 23 7.26 -2.18 2.72
N LEU A 24 7.88 -1.42 3.60
CA LEU A 24 8.26 -1.85 4.94
C LEU A 24 7.34 -1.18 5.96
N PHE A 25 6.98 -1.92 6.99
CA PHE A 25 6.19 -1.40 8.10
C PHE A 25 6.80 -1.84 9.43
N PHE A 26 6.91 -0.90 10.36
CA PHE A 26 7.38 -1.14 11.73
C PHE A 26 6.87 -0.03 12.64
N ASP A 27 6.58 -0.39 13.87
CA ASP A 27 6.25 0.49 14.99
C ASP A 27 7.29 0.29 16.08
N ASP A 28 7.51 1.33 16.89
CA ASP A 28 8.31 1.30 18.12
C ASP A 28 9.69 0.64 17.94
N LEU A 29 10.34 0.87 16.78
CA LEU A 29 11.62 0.27 16.46
C LEU A 29 12.72 0.79 17.39
N ASN A 30 13.09 -0.03 18.39
CA ASN A 30 14.15 0.26 19.34
C ASN A 30 15.02 -0.96 19.70
N GLU A 31 14.83 -2.08 18.99
CA GLU A 31 15.56 -3.35 19.27
C GLU A 31 17.08 -3.20 19.15
N TRP A 32 17.54 -2.28 18.33
CA TRP A 32 18.95 -2.07 18.02
C TRP A 32 19.58 -0.86 18.72
N GLY A 33 18.80 -0.16 19.54
CA GLY A 33 19.16 1.13 20.11
C GLY A 33 19.03 2.28 19.11
N PHE A 34 19.14 3.52 19.64
CA PHE A 34 18.89 4.74 18.88
C PHE A 34 19.72 4.85 17.60
N GLU A 35 21.05 4.74 17.72
CA GLU A 35 21.98 4.98 16.61
C GLU A 35 21.68 4.06 15.39
N LYS A 36 21.59 2.74 15.63
CA LYS A 36 21.32 1.78 14.56
C LYS A 36 19.92 1.91 13.97
N SER A 37 18.93 2.23 14.80
CA SER A 37 17.57 2.45 14.33
C SER A 37 17.49 3.71 13.46
N PHE A 38 18.23 4.74 13.81
CA PHE A 38 18.32 5.98 13.04
C PHE A 38 19.05 5.77 11.70
N GLU A 39 20.19 5.08 11.71
CA GLU A 39 20.91 4.70 10.48
C GLU A 39 20.01 3.90 9.53
N PHE A 40 19.22 2.97 10.07
CA PHE A 40 18.28 2.18 9.28
C PHE A 40 17.20 3.04 8.63
N ILE A 41 16.61 3.99 9.35
CA ILE A 41 15.59 4.92 8.81
C ILE A 41 16.19 5.80 7.71
N GLN A 42 17.41 6.30 7.91
CA GLN A 42 18.12 7.09 6.87
C GLN A 42 18.36 6.25 5.62
N ALA A 43 18.82 5.00 5.78
CA ALA A 43 19.05 4.09 4.66
C ALA A 43 17.75 3.78 3.87
N ILE A 44 16.62 3.59 4.57
CA ILE A 44 15.31 3.42 3.93
C ILE A 44 14.91 4.66 3.14
N GLY A 45 15.07 5.85 3.73
CA GLY A 45 14.75 7.11 3.06
C GLY A 45 15.55 7.29 1.76
N GLN A 46 16.84 6.99 1.79
CA GLN A 46 17.70 7.02 0.61
C GLN A 46 17.27 5.98 -0.43
N ALA A 47 17.10 4.74 -0.02
CA ALA A 47 16.70 3.63 -0.89
C ALA A 47 15.33 3.88 -1.56
N TYR A 48 14.41 4.59 -0.90
CA TYR A 48 13.12 4.96 -1.48
C TYR A 48 13.31 5.83 -2.73
N CYS A 49 14.12 6.86 -2.65
CA CYS A 49 14.40 7.74 -3.80
C CYS A 49 15.11 6.98 -4.93
N GLU A 50 16.09 6.16 -4.59
CA GLU A 50 16.85 5.36 -5.56
C GLU A 50 15.98 4.34 -6.29
N ALA A 51 15.02 3.73 -5.61
CA ALA A 51 14.11 2.76 -6.21
C ALA A 51 12.96 3.42 -6.98
N TYR A 52 12.31 4.43 -6.42
CA TYR A 52 11.07 4.99 -6.94
C TYR A 52 11.27 5.96 -8.11
N ILE A 53 12.30 6.82 -8.04
CA ILE A 53 12.56 7.82 -9.08
C ILE A 53 12.80 7.19 -10.47
N PRO A 54 13.58 6.11 -10.62
CA PRO A 54 13.72 5.43 -11.90
C PRO A 54 12.40 4.87 -12.45
N ILE A 55 11.52 4.37 -11.59
CA ILE A 55 10.19 3.88 -11.99
C ILE A 55 9.37 5.04 -12.57
N VAL A 56 9.30 6.17 -11.86
CA VAL A 56 8.60 7.37 -12.33
C VAL A 56 9.18 7.86 -13.66
N LYS A 57 10.51 7.93 -13.79
CA LYS A 57 11.18 8.36 -15.03
C LYS A 57 10.81 7.48 -16.23
N ARG A 58 10.70 6.15 -16.04
CA ARG A 58 10.30 5.21 -17.10
C ARG A 58 8.84 5.39 -17.53
N HIS A 59 7.96 5.70 -16.60
CA HIS A 59 6.52 5.66 -16.84
C HIS A 59 5.84 7.03 -17.01
N LYS A 60 6.51 8.15 -16.67
CA LYS A 60 5.92 9.50 -16.76
C LYS A 60 5.39 9.89 -18.14
N GLY A 61 5.92 9.29 -19.20
CA GLY A 61 5.50 9.50 -20.59
C GLY A 61 4.59 8.41 -21.15
N SER A 62 4.21 7.42 -20.35
CA SER A 62 3.32 6.34 -20.80
C SER A 62 1.92 6.87 -21.09
N MET A 63 1.35 6.42 -22.19
CA MET A 63 -0.04 6.72 -22.53
C MET A 63 -0.97 5.99 -21.55
N PHE A 64 -2.04 6.65 -21.17
CA PHE A 64 -3.11 6.07 -20.37
C PHE A 64 -4.48 6.59 -20.87
N ASP A 65 -5.52 5.82 -20.65
CA ASP A 65 -6.88 6.10 -21.06
C ASP A 65 -7.85 6.05 -19.86
N ASN A 66 -9.13 6.05 -20.13
CA ASN A 66 -10.16 6.02 -19.10
C ASN A 66 -10.22 4.67 -18.39
N GLU A 67 -9.89 3.55 -19.06
CA GLU A 67 -9.90 2.22 -18.44
C GLU A 67 -8.83 2.13 -17.36
N HIS A 68 -7.61 2.63 -17.63
CA HIS A 68 -6.54 2.71 -16.65
C HIS A 68 -6.93 3.58 -15.44
N LYS A 69 -7.59 4.73 -15.68
CA LYS A 69 -8.09 5.60 -14.61
C LYS A 69 -9.17 4.92 -13.77
N ASP A 70 -10.08 4.22 -14.42
CA ASP A 70 -11.15 3.50 -13.74
C ASP A 70 -10.61 2.34 -12.90
N PHE A 71 -9.63 1.62 -13.41
CA PHE A 71 -8.93 0.60 -12.62
C PHE A 71 -8.16 1.22 -11.44
N GLN A 72 -7.50 2.34 -11.64
CA GLN A 72 -6.85 3.08 -10.55
C GLN A 72 -7.83 3.46 -9.45
N LYS A 73 -9.01 4.03 -9.80
CA LYS A 73 -10.06 4.38 -8.83
C LYS A 73 -10.58 3.14 -8.10
N TYR A 74 -10.77 2.04 -8.82
CA TYR A 74 -11.16 0.76 -8.22
C TYR A 74 -10.13 0.26 -7.22
N ARG A 75 -8.84 0.29 -7.56
CA ARG A 75 -7.76 -0.12 -6.63
C ARG A 75 -7.62 0.84 -5.45
N ARG A 76 -7.84 2.13 -5.65
CA ARG A 76 -7.87 3.12 -4.56
C ARG A 76 -9.00 2.87 -3.56
N GLY A 77 -10.09 2.23 -3.97
CA GLY A 77 -11.13 1.77 -3.06
C GLY A 77 -10.60 0.83 -1.97
N ARG A 78 -9.59 0.00 -2.28
CA ARG A 78 -8.93 -0.88 -1.29
C ARG A 78 -8.25 -0.08 -0.17
N TYR A 79 -7.66 1.06 -0.50
CA TYR A 79 -7.06 1.96 0.48
C TYR A 79 -8.11 2.53 1.43
N VAL A 80 -9.26 2.96 0.90
CA VAL A 80 -10.38 3.46 1.70
C VAL A 80 -10.94 2.35 2.61
N GLU A 81 -11.17 1.15 2.06
CA GLU A 81 -11.63 0.00 2.84
C GLU A 81 -10.70 -0.30 4.03
N PHE A 82 -9.39 -0.31 3.80
CA PHE A 82 -8.44 -0.55 4.88
C PHE A 82 -8.52 0.53 5.95
N ASN A 83 -8.43 1.80 5.56
CA ASN A 83 -8.37 2.90 6.53
C ASN A 83 -9.65 3.02 7.35
N LEU A 84 -10.83 2.80 6.75
CA LEU A 84 -12.10 2.93 7.48
C LEU A 84 -12.48 1.68 8.30
N VAL A 85 -11.98 0.49 7.92
CA VAL A 85 -12.40 -0.76 8.55
C VAL A 85 -11.32 -1.34 9.49
N TYR A 86 -10.05 -1.20 9.15
CA TYR A 86 -8.96 -1.91 9.83
C TYR A 86 -7.88 -1.01 10.43
N ASP A 87 -7.72 0.23 9.93
CA ASP A 87 -6.62 1.08 10.38
C ASP A 87 -6.84 1.58 11.81
N ARG A 88 -5.98 1.12 12.72
CA ARG A 88 -6.04 1.47 14.14
C ARG A 88 -5.93 2.96 14.38
N GLY A 89 -5.08 3.65 13.60
CA GLY A 89 -4.87 5.09 13.73
C GLY A 89 -6.12 5.89 13.33
N THR A 90 -6.72 5.54 12.19
CA THR A 90 -7.97 6.16 11.72
C THR A 90 -9.11 5.93 12.71
N LEU A 91 -9.30 4.70 13.16
CA LEU A 91 -10.34 4.35 14.15
C LEU A 91 -10.14 5.10 15.45
N PHE A 92 -8.93 5.09 16.01
CA PHE A 92 -8.60 5.84 17.22
C PHE A 92 -8.86 7.34 17.06
N GLY A 93 -8.40 7.93 15.97
CA GLY A 93 -8.59 9.37 15.71
C GLY A 93 -10.05 9.77 15.66
N LEU A 94 -10.89 9.01 14.96
CA LEU A 94 -12.34 9.25 14.89
C LEU A 94 -13.04 9.04 16.23
N GLN A 95 -12.68 7.98 16.96
CA GLN A 95 -13.29 7.65 18.27
C GLN A 95 -12.89 8.63 19.36
N SER A 96 -11.68 9.18 19.32
CA SER A 96 -11.20 10.16 20.30
C SER A 96 -11.66 11.60 20.03
N GLY A 97 -12.50 11.81 19.00
CA GLY A 97 -13.00 13.15 18.64
C GLY A 97 -11.97 14.04 17.96
N GLY A 98 -10.96 13.43 17.30
CA GLY A 98 -9.99 14.15 16.50
C GLY A 98 -10.65 14.90 15.33
N ARG A 99 -9.93 15.87 14.75
CA ARG A 99 -10.43 16.64 13.59
C ARG A 99 -10.63 15.70 12.39
N THR A 100 -11.87 15.47 12.04
CA THR A 100 -12.27 14.53 10.96
C THR A 100 -11.58 14.84 9.64
N GLU A 101 -11.53 16.10 9.23
CA GLU A 101 -10.90 16.52 7.98
C GLU A 101 -9.40 16.18 7.95
N SER A 102 -8.71 16.29 9.10
CA SER A 102 -7.29 15.95 9.19
C SER A 102 -7.05 14.45 9.18
N ILE A 103 -7.97 13.67 9.76
CA ILE A 103 -7.89 12.21 9.78
C ILE A 103 -8.16 11.63 8.38
N LEU A 104 -9.18 12.15 7.69
CA LEU A 104 -9.61 11.63 6.39
C LEU A 104 -8.89 12.27 5.19
N MET A 105 -8.02 13.28 5.40
CA MET A 105 -7.33 13.99 4.33
C MET A 105 -6.43 13.08 3.46
N SER A 106 -6.01 11.93 3.98
CA SER A 106 -5.18 10.97 3.25
C SER A 106 -5.99 10.10 2.29
N LEU A 107 -7.31 10.07 2.41
CA LEU A 107 -8.15 9.29 1.52
C LEU A 107 -8.15 9.90 0.10
N PRO A 108 -8.16 9.08 -0.95
CA PRO A 108 -8.27 9.57 -2.31
C PRO A 108 -9.61 10.28 -2.52
N PRO A 109 -9.64 11.42 -3.26
CA PRO A 109 -10.87 12.18 -3.47
C PRO A 109 -11.91 11.42 -4.30
N GLU A 110 -11.47 10.45 -5.11
CA GLU A 110 -12.33 9.61 -5.93
C GLU A 110 -11.90 8.16 -5.86
N VAL A 111 -12.89 7.28 -5.66
CA VAL A 111 -12.75 5.83 -5.72
C VAL A 111 -13.93 5.22 -6.44
N SER A 112 -13.81 3.97 -6.87
CA SER A 112 -14.94 3.22 -7.41
C SER A 112 -15.04 1.83 -6.79
N TYR A 113 -16.27 1.35 -6.67
CA TYR A 113 -16.59 0.00 -6.24
C TYR A 113 -17.36 -0.70 -7.33
N ARG A 114 -16.95 -1.92 -7.69
CA ARG A 114 -17.60 -2.73 -8.71
C ARG A 114 -18.01 -4.06 -8.11
N TYR A 115 -19.22 -4.48 -8.42
CA TYR A 115 -19.72 -5.78 -7.99
C TYR A 115 -19.01 -6.90 -8.73
N ASN A 116 -18.38 -7.81 -7.98
CA ASN A 116 -17.71 -9.02 -8.49
C ASN A 116 -16.75 -8.77 -9.67
N TYR A 117 -16.02 -7.64 -9.65
CA TYR A 117 -15.08 -7.30 -10.71
C TYR A 117 -13.87 -8.24 -10.70
N GLN A 118 -13.57 -8.77 -11.87
CA GLN A 118 -12.35 -9.51 -12.16
C GLN A 118 -11.67 -8.87 -13.37
N PRO A 119 -10.37 -8.56 -13.31
CA PRO A 119 -9.66 -8.09 -14.49
C PRO A 119 -9.59 -9.18 -15.54
N GLU A 120 -9.55 -8.78 -16.81
CA GLU A 120 -9.40 -9.70 -17.94
C GLU A 120 -8.06 -10.43 -17.86
N ALA A 121 -8.09 -11.75 -18.05
CA ALA A 121 -6.90 -12.58 -17.99
C ALA A 121 -5.85 -12.17 -19.02
N GLY A 122 -4.59 -12.13 -18.61
CA GLY A 122 -3.46 -11.73 -19.45
C GLY A 122 -3.17 -10.22 -19.48
N THR A 123 -4.06 -9.38 -18.91
CA THR A 123 -3.84 -7.92 -18.81
C THR A 123 -2.83 -7.57 -17.70
N GLN A 124 -2.32 -6.35 -17.71
CA GLN A 124 -1.45 -5.83 -16.62
C GLN A 124 -2.21 -5.70 -15.31
N GLU A 125 -3.50 -5.38 -15.39
CA GLU A 125 -4.42 -5.33 -14.27
C GLU A 125 -4.53 -6.69 -13.58
N ALA A 126 -4.67 -7.77 -14.35
CA ALA A 126 -4.69 -9.14 -13.81
C ALA A 126 -3.35 -9.52 -13.17
N LYS A 127 -2.22 -9.17 -13.79
CA LYS A 127 -0.88 -9.43 -13.23
C LYS A 127 -0.64 -8.74 -11.90
N LEU A 128 -1.27 -7.58 -11.63
CA LEU A 128 -1.13 -6.91 -10.34
C LEU A 128 -1.57 -7.83 -9.19
N TYR A 129 -2.59 -8.67 -9.39
CA TYR A 129 -3.12 -9.54 -8.33
C TYR A 129 -2.13 -10.60 -7.86
N ASP A 130 -1.14 -10.96 -8.67
CA ASP A 130 -0.07 -11.87 -8.27
C ASP A 130 0.79 -11.26 -7.14
N TYR A 131 0.87 -9.93 -7.09
CA TYR A 131 1.66 -9.17 -6.12
C TYR A 131 0.86 -8.66 -4.91
N LEU A 132 -0.46 -8.88 -4.89
CA LEU A 132 -1.35 -8.48 -3.78
C LEU A 132 -1.49 -9.57 -2.71
N ARG A 133 -0.66 -10.59 -2.79
CA ARG A 133 -0.55 -11.68 -1.80
C ARG A 133 0.85 -11.69 -1.21
N PRO A 134 1.03 -12.27 -0.03
CA PRO A 134 2.38 -12.47 0.51
C PRO A 134 3.29 -13.10 -0.53
N HIS A 135 4.43 -12.47 -0.78
CA HIS A 135 5.37 -12.85 -1.83
C HIS A 135 6.80 -12.87 -1.29
N ASP A 136 7.57 -13.88 -1.66
CA ASP A 136 8.99 -13.96 -1.30
C ASP A 136 9.84 -13.11 -2.25
N TRP A 137 9.94 -11.82 -1.95
CA TRP A 137 10.66 -10.83 -2.75
C TRP A 137 12.16 -11.08 -2.82
N LEU A 138 12.72 -11.83 -1.88
CA LEU A 138 14.16 -12.06 -1.77
C LEU A 138 14.55 -13.50 -2.16
N GLY A 139 13.58 -14.38 -2.44
CA GLY A 139 13.82 -15.78 -2.76
C GLY A 139 14.46 -16.57 -1.59
N LEU A 140 14.14 -16.17 -0.33
CA LEU A 140 14.71 -16.75 0.88
C LEU A 140 14.00 -18.03 1.35
N ASN A 141 12.82 -18.32 0.82
CA ASN A 141 11.97 -19.46 1.19
C ASN A 141 12.10 -20.60 0.16
N LYS A 142 13.31 -20.90 -0.28
CA LYS A 142 13.59 -22.05 -1.16
C LYS A 142 13.88 -23.29 -0.35
#